data_731af7846f81bc5e89ca3d3152ae6f5c
#
_entry.id   731af7846f81bc5e89ca3d3152ae6f5c
#
_cell.length_a   1.000
_cell.length_b   1.000
_cell.length_c   1.000
_cell.angle_alpha   90.00
_cell.angle_beta   90.00
_cell.angle_gamma   90.00
#
_symmetry.space_group_name_H-M   'P 1'
#
loop_
_entity.id
_entity.type
_entity.pdbx_description
1 polymer ?
#
loop_
_entity_poly.entity_id
_entity_poly.type
_entity_poly.pdbx_seq_one_letter_code
_entity_poly.pdbx_strand_id
1 'polypeptide(L)'
;TCTCTRPPACETTCPADVADLDAQRASVIGTGLIGGSVGLALRAQGWHVTGVDADASAAERAVELGAIDVVGLDASATITFVAAPVSAIATEVRRALAHTAGAVTDVGSVKGSVVAEIDDPRFIGGHPMAGSEQLGVEGATADLFEGAVWVLTPVTGTGSDHFATVDAVVRSFGA
;
A
#
# COMPACT_ATOMS: atom_id res chain seq x y z
N THR A 1 55.66 -8.51 28.29
CA THR A 1 54.53 -9.37 28.65
C THR A 1 53.46 -8.49 29.23
N CYS A 2 52.57 -7.97 28.37
CA CYS A 2 51.33 -7.29 28.78
C CYS A 2 50.18 -8.25 28.57
N THR A 3 49.62 -8.76 29.67
CA THR A 3 48.36 -9.51 29.71
C THR A 3 47.17 -8.56 29.60
N CYS A 4 46.49 -8.58 28.47
CA CYS A 4 45.28 -7.87 28.28
C CYS A 4 44.11 -8.71 28.80
N THR A 5 43.56 -8.40 29.95
CA THR A 5 42.35 -8.99 30.50
C THR A 5 41.16 -8.37 29.83
N ARG A 6 40.39 -9.18 29.12
CA ARG A 6 39.14 -8.87 28.45
C ARG A 6 38.06 -8.58 29.49
N PRO A 7 37.33 -7.43 29.45
CA PRO A 7 36.15 -7.21 30.31
C PRO A 7 34.95 -8.04 29.83
N PRO A 8 34.02 -8.37 30.76
CA PRO A 8 32.85 -9.19 30.44
C PRO A 8 31.87 -8.48 29.52
N ALA A 9 31.16 -9.32 28.78
CA ALA A 9 30.15 -9.02 27.76
C ALA A 9 29.31 -7.77 28.05
N CYS A 10 29.44 -6.79 27.16
CA CYS A 10 28.41 -5.82 26.91
C CYS A 10 27.34 -6.53 26.08
N GLU A 11 26.22 -6.91 26.69
CA GLU A 11 24.99 -7.24 25.96
C GLU A 11 24.46 -5.96 25.36
N THR A 12 25.06 -5.57 24.23
CA THR A 12 24.43 -4.57 23.38
C THR A 12 23.32 -5.31 22.65
N THR A 13 22.09 -5.16 23.15
CA THR A 13 20.91 -5.36 22.32
C THR A 13 21.14 -4.58 21.04
N CYS A 14 21.39 -5.31 19.95
CA CYS A 14 21.36 -4.76 18.61
C CYS A 14 19.95 -4.18 18.42
N PRO A 15 19.77 -2.89 18.20
CA PRO A 15 18.48 -2.40 17.75
C PRO A 15 18.29 -2.93 16.33
N ALA A 16 17.36 -3.85 16.17
CA ALA A 16 17.00 -4.46 14.90
C ALA A 16 16.22 -3.51 13.98
N ASP A 17 16.36 -2.18 14.14
CA ASP A 17 15.48 -1.20 13.51
C ASP A 17 16.18 -0.03 12.81
N VAL A 18 17.46 -0.13 12.46
CA VAL A 18 18.16 1.00 11.79
C VAL A 18 18.21 0.86 10.26
N ALA A 19 17.78 -0.29 9.71
CA ALA A 19 17.82 -0.54 8.26
C ALA A 19 16.58 -0.06 7.49
N ASP A 20 15.52 0.42 8.18
CA ASP A 20 14.19 0.66 7.57
C ASP A 20 13.77 2.15 7.54
N LEU A 21 14.64 3.08 7.92
CA LEU A 21 14.29 4.51 7.95
C LEU A 21 14.28 5.19 6.56
N ASP A 22 14.84 4.54 5.53
CA ASP A 22 14.88 5.04 4.15
C ASP A 22 13.95 4.27 3.19
N ALA A 23 13.31 3.20 3.61
CA ALA A 23 12.38 2.46 2.78
C ALA A 23 11.08 3.26 2.57
N GLN A 24 10.64 3.37 1.33
CA GLN A 24 9.32 3.94 1.03
C GLN A 24 8.24 3.06 1.66
N ARG A 25 7.22 3.67 2.22
CA ARG A 25 6.18 3.00 3.03
C ARG A 25 4.81 3.13 2.40
N ALA A 26 4.12 2.02 2.27
CA ALA A 26 2.76 1.98 1.73
C ALA A 26 1.81 1.18 2.61
N SER A 27 0.52 1.49 2.50
CA SER A 27 -0.55 0.68 3.10
C SER A 27 -1.54 0.21 2.04
N VAL A 28 -2.12 -0.97 2.24
CA VAL A 28 -3.16 -1.54 1.39
C VAL A 28 -4.38 -1.91 2.24
N ILE A 29 -5.55 -1.44 1.84
CA ILE A 29 -6.84 -1.83 2.45
C ILE A 29 -7.58 -2.73 1.45
N GLY A 30 -7.77 -3.98 1.82
CA GLY A 30 -8.25 -5.05 0.93
C GLY A 30 -7.09 -5.79 0.27
N THR A 31 -6.76 -6.97 0.80
CA THR A 31 -5.61 -7.78 0.37
C THR A 31 -5.98 -8.91 -0.60
N GLY A 32 -7.09 -8.73 -1.34
CA GLY A 32 -7.49 -9.66 -2.41
C GLY A 32 -6.59 -9.58 -3.64
N LEU A 33 -7.10 -9.99 -4.80
CA LEU A 33 -6.37 -10.02 -6.08
C LEU A 33 -5.66 -8.67 -6.38
N ILE A 34 -6.40 -7.57 -6.44
CA ILE A 34 -5.86 -6.26 -6.86
C ILE A 34 -4.94 -5.69 -5.77
N GLY A 35 -5.40 -5.66 -4.50
CA GLY A 35 -4.60 -5.13 -3.41
C GLY A 35 -3.36 -5.96 -3.12
N GLY A 36 -3.46 -7.29 -3.21
CA GLY A 36 -2.32 -8.20 -3.13
C GLY A 36 -1.30 -7.95 -4.24
N SER A 37 -1.77 -7.74 -5.49
CA SER A 37 -0.88 -7.43 -6.62
C SER A 37 -0.20 -6.08 -6.45
N VAL A 38 -0.90 -5.05 -5.95
CA VAL A 38 -0.28 -3.76 -5.58
C VAL A 38 0.82 -3.98 -4.54
N GLY A 39 0.53 -4.76 -3.50
CA GLY A 39 1.50 -5.05 -2.46
C GLY A 39 2.74 -5.77 -3.00
N LEU A 40 2.55 -6.82 -3.81
CA LEU A 40 3.65 -7.55 -4.46
C LEU A 40 4.50 -6.64 -5.36
N ALA A 41 3.87 -5.78 -6.17
CA ALA A 41 4.56 -4.86 -7.06
C ALA A 41 5.41 -3.83 -6.29
N LEU A 42 4.87 -3.29 -5.19
CA LEU A 42 5.59 -2.37 -4.31
C LEU A 42 6.76 -3.06 -3.62
N ARG A 43 6.55 -4.25 -3.06
CA ARG A 43 7.62 -5.01 -2.39
C ARG A 43 8.74 -5.42 -3.34
N ALA A 44 8.43 -5.75 -4.58
CA ALA A 44 9.42 -6.01 -5.61
C ALA A 44 10.33 -4.79 -5.87
N GLN A 45 9.86 -3.58 -5.56
CA GLN A 45 10.61 -2.32 -5.66
C GLN A 45 11.27 -1.90 -4.33
N GLY A 46 11.21 -2.74 -3.29
CA GLY A 46 11.84 -2.48 -2.00
C GLY A 46 11.01 -1.63 -1.03
N TRP A 47 9.70 -1.45 -1.28
CA TRP A 47 8.82 -0.78 -0.34
C TRP A 47 8.52 -1.65 0.87
N HIS A 48 8.35 -1.02 2.02
CA HIS A 48 7.71 -1.64 3.17
C HIS A 48 6.18 -1.49 3.04
N VAL A 49 5.46 -2.60 2.99
CA VAL A 49 4.03 -2.61 2.74
C VAL A 49 3.28 -3.19 3.93
N THR A 50 2.38 -2.40 4.50
CA THR A 50 1.41 -2.88 5.51
C THR A 50 0.05 -3.07 4.86
N GLY A 51 -0.82 -3.89 5.46
CA GLY A 51 -2.16 -4.05 4.89
C GLY A 51 -3.18 -4.58 5.88
N VAL A 52 -4.44 -4.31 5.57
CA VAL A 52 -5.59 -4.84 6.32
C VAL A 52 -6.64 -5.35 5.36
N ASP A 53 -7.42 -6.29 5.81
CA ASP A 53 -8.60 -6.79 5.11
C ASP A 53 -9.79 -6.87 6.09
N ALA A 54 -11.00 -6.90 5.56
CA ALA A 54 -12.20 -7.16 6.34
C ALA A 54 -12.21 -8.59 6.91
N ASP A 55 -11.59 -9.52 6.18
CA ASP A 55 -11.28 -10.87 6.63
C ASP A 55 -9.85 -10.92 7.15
N ALA A 56 -9.68 -11.07 8.46
CA ALA A 56 -8.36 -11.14 9.10
C ALA A 56 -7.49 -12.27 8.52
N SER A 57 -8.10 -13.40 8.14
CA SER A 57 -7.37 -14.53 7.55
C SER A 57 -6.82 -14.20 6.15
N ALA A 58 -7.49 -13.34 5.38
CA ALA A 58 -6.99 -12.84 4.10
C ALA A 58 -5.76 -11.94 4.28
N ALA A 59 -5.75 -11.08 5.30
CA ALA A 59 -4.59 -10.26 5.61
C ALA A 59 -3.38 -11.09 6.09
N GLU A 60 -3.61 -12.08 6.96
CA GLU A 60 -2.56 -13.03 7.38
C GLU A 60 -2.01 -13.81 6.19
N ARG A 61 -2.89 -14.27 5.31
CA ARG A 61 -2.51 -14.97 4.08
C ARG A 61 -1.69 -14.09 3.14
N ALA A 62 -2.00 -12.80 3.06
CA ALA A 62 -1.22 -11.84 2.28
C ALA A 62 0.22 -11.68 2.82
N VAL A 63 0.42 -11.76 4.14
CA VAL A 63 1.77 -11.81 4.74
C VAL A 63 2.50 -13.09 4.33
N GLU A 64 1.85 -14.26 4.46
CA GLU A 64 2.44 -15.55 4.11
C GLU A 64 2.89 -15.60 2.64
N LEU A 65 2.08 -15.04 1.74
CA LEU A 65 2.37 -14.99 0.29
C LEU A 65 3.30 -13.84 -0.10
N GLY A 66 3.72 -13.04 0.86
CA GLY A 66 4.64 -11.94 0.62
C GLY A 66 4.03 -10.73 -0.09
N ALA A 67 2.70 -10.59 -0.10
CA ALA A 67 2.03 -9.42 -0.65
C ALA A 67 2.14 -8.19 0.27
N ILE A 68 2.18 -8.40 1.58
CA ILE A 68 2.44 -7.37 2.59
C ILE A 68 3.48 -7.87 3.59
N ASP A 69 4.13 -6.97 4.31
CA ASP A 69 5.11 -7.29 5.35
C ASP A 69 4.44 -7.54 6.70
N VAL A 70 3.45 -6.71 7.04
CA VAL A 70 2.80 -6.71 8.35
C VAL A 70 1.31 -6.39 8.22
N VAL A 71 0.48 -7.07 9.01
CA VAL A 71 -0.94 -6.71 9.14
C VAL A 71 -1.08 -5.42 9.94
N GLY A 72 -1.74 -4.42 9.38
CA GLY A 72 -1.99 -3.11 10.01
C GLY A 72 -2.05 -1.98 9.00
N LEU A 73 -2.32 -0.76 9.48
CA LEU A 73 -2.16 0.48 8.72
C LEU A 73 -0.97 1.25 9.28
N ASP A 74 -0.13 1.74 8.40
CA ASP A 74 1.02 2.56 8.77
C ASP A 74 0.66 4.05 8.71
N ALA A 75 0.68 4.72 9.83
CA ALA A 75 0.40 6.15 9.93
C ALA A 75 1.38 7.01 9.12
N SER A 76 2.60 6.51 8.86
CA SER A 76 3.63 7.19 8.09
C SER A 76 3.65 6.79 6.60
N ALA A 77 2.68 5.98 6.14
CA ALA A 77 2.60 5.56 4.76
C ALA A 77 2.59 6.76 3.81
N THR A 78 3.47 6.75 2.82
CA THR A 78 3.54 7.76 1.74
C THR A 78 2.33 7.67 0.82
N ILE A 79 1.80 6.45 0.65
CA ILE A 79 0.63 6.17 -0.16
C ILE A 79 -0.20 5.03 0.44
N THR A 80 -1.52 5.14 0.35
CA THR A 80 -2.45 4.08 0.75
C THR A 80 -3.36 3.72 -0.42
N PHE A 81 -3.40 2.44 -0.77
CA PHE A 81 -4.31 1.89 -1.78
C PHE A 81 -5.54 1.28 -1.11
N VAL A 82 -6.73 1.65 -1.59
CA VAL A 82 -8.00 1.10 -1.12
C VAL A 82 -8.56 0.16 -2.20
N ALA A 83 -8.41 -1.14 -1.98
CA ALA A 83 -8.83 -2.22 -2.87
C ALA A 83 -10.03 -3.00 -2.30
N ALA A 84 -10.98 -2.28 -1.72
CA ALA A 84 -12.19 -2.83 -1.15
C ALA A 84 -13.31 -2.96 -2.22
N PRO A 85 -14.37 -3.75 -1.95
CA PRO A 85 -15.56 -3.77 -2.79
C PRO A 85 -16.15 -2.36 -2.98
N VAL A 86 -16.73 -2.10 -4.16
CA VAL A 86 -17.23 -0.75 -4.55
C VAL A 86 -18.12 -0.11 -3.48
N SER A 87 -18.97 -0.88 -2.84
CA SER A 87 -19.87 -0.40 -1.78
C SER A 87 -19.16 0.05 -0.49
N ALA A 88 -17.92 -0.38 -0.27
CA ALA A 88 -17.13 -0.06 0.91
C ALA A 88 -16.04 1.01 0.65
N ILE A 89 -15.72 1.30 -0.61
CA ILE A 89 -14.59 2.17 -0.98
C ILE A 89 -14.65 3.52 -0.25
N ALA A 90 -15.77 4.23 -0.30
CA ALA A 90 -15.87 5.56 0.31
C ALA A 90 -15.62 5.52 1.83
N THR A 91 -16.08 4.47 2.51
CA THR A 91 -15.83 4.26 3.94
C THR A 91 -14.37 3.98 4.22
N GLU A 92 -13.75 3.09 3.44
CA GLU A 92 -12.35 2.72 3.63
C GLU A 92 -11.39 3.86 3.22
N VAL A 93 -11.73 4.67 2.21
CA VAL A 93 -10.98 5.90 1.88
C VAL A 93 -10.99 6.88 3.06
N ARG A 94 -12.16 7.14 3.68
CA ARG A 94 -12.23 8.00 4.88
C ARG A 94 -11.41 7.43 6.03
N ARG A 95 -11.43 6.10 6.21
CA ARG A 95 -10.59 5.41 7.20
C ARG A 95 -9.10 5.61 6.90
N ALA A 96 -8.66 5.42 5.66
CA ALA A 96 -7.29 5.67 5.24
C ALA A 96 -6.86 7.11 5.54
N LEU A 97 -7.65 8.10 5.12
CA LEU A 97 -7.39 9.52 5.33
C LEU A 97 -7.30 9.91 6.82
N ALA A 98 -8.02 9.21 7.68
CA ALA A 98 -7.98 9.45 9.13
C ALA A 98 -6.75 8.83 9.82
N HIS A 99 -6.16 7.78 9.24
CA HIS A 99 -5.11 6.99 9.89
C HIS A 99 -3.73 7.08 9.24
N THR A 100 -3.65 7.57 8.00
CA THR A 100 -2.38 7.69 7.26
C THR A 100 -2.14 9.13 6.82
N ALA A 101 -0.87 9.51 6.67
CA ALA A 101 -0.49 10.90 6.37
C ALA A 101 -0.38 11.18 4.86
N GLY A 102 -0.08 10.17 4.05
CA GLY A 102 0.23 10.31 2.63
C GLY A 102 -0.97 10.39 1.70
N ALA A 103 -0.71 10.23 0.41
CA ALA A 103 -1.74 10.15 -0.62
C ALA A 103 -2.62 8.92 -0.43
N VAL A 104 -3.89 9.03 -0.77
CA VAL A 104 -4.84 7.90 -0.76
C VAL A 104 -5.44 7.75 -2.16
N THR A 105 -5.43 6.53 -2.67
CA THR A 105 -6.07 6.18 -3.95
C THR A 105 -6.88 4.91 -3.81
N ASP A 106 -7.93 4.78 -4.61
CA ASP A 106 -8.70 3.55 -4.68
C ASP A 106 -8.46 2.83 -6.03
N VAL A 107 -8.95 1.61 -6.15
CA VAL A 107 -8.85 0.81 -7.37
C VAL A 107 -10.22 0.44 -7.96
N GLY A 108 -11.29 1.00 -7.46
CA GLY A 108 -12.65 0.64 -7.86
C GLY A 108 -13.02 1.11 -9.26
N SER A 109 -13.94 0.42 -9.91
CA SER A 109 -14.38 0.73 -11.27
C SER A 109 -15.38 1.90 -11.35
N VAL A 110 -16.01 2.29 -10.24
CA VAL A 110 -16.99 3.38 -10.19
C VAL A 110 -16.41 4.58 -9.48
N LYS A 111 -16.16 5.68 -10.20
CA LYS A 111 -15.52 6.88 -9.66
C LYS A 111 -16.50 7.98 -9.25
N GLY A 112 -17.57 8.19 -10.02
CA GLY A 112 -18.44 9.37 -9.86
C GLY A 112 -18.99 9.54 -8.45
N SER A 113 -19.48 8.47 -7.82
CA SER A 113 -20.00 8.53 -6.45
C SER A 113 -18.89 8.69 -5.42
N VAL A 114 -17.78 7.97 -5.58
CA VAL A 114 -16.68 8.00 -4.60
C VAL A 114 -16.01 9.37 -4.54
N VAL A 115 -15.66 9.95 -5.70
CA VAL A 115 -15.00 11.26 -5.73
C VAL A 115 -15.93 12.40 -5.32
N ALA A 116 -17.26 12.25 -5.50
CA ALA A 116 -18.24 13.24 -5.04
C ALA A 116 -18.43 13.22 -3.51
N GLU A 117 -18.09 12.12 -2.85
CA GLU A 117 -18.26 11.94 -1.41
C GLU A 117 -17.01 12.29 -0.58
N ILE A 118 -15.85 12.42 -1.22
CA ILE A 118 -14.57 12.63 -0.55
C ILE A 118 -14.02 13.99 -0.94
N ASP A 119 -13.98 14.89 0.03
CA ASP A 119 -13.39 16.24 -0.09
C ASP A 119 -12.11 16.33 0.74
N ASP A 120 -11.04 15.70 0.24
CA ASP A 120 -9.72 15.74 0.85
C ASP A 120 -8.66 15.83 -0.26
N PRO A 121 -7.72 16.80 -0.23
CA PRO A 121 -6.72 17.00 -1.28
C PRO A 121 -5.76 15.82 -1.45
N ARG A 122 -5.68 14.91 -0.49
CA ARG A 122 -4.85 13.71 -0.54
C ARG A 122 -5.50 12.55 -1.30
N PHE A 123 -6.82 12.63 -1.57
CA PHE A 123 -7.53 11.56 -2.27
C PHE A 123 -7.49 11.76 -3.78
N ILE A 124 -7.04 10.76 -4.50
CA ILE A 124 -7.05 10.67 -5.96
C ILE A 124 -7.76 9.38 -6.36
N GLY A 125 -8.91 9.48 -7.00
CA GLY A 125 -9.60 8.31 -7.53
C GLY A 125 -8.74 7.58 -8.55
N GLY A 126 -8.62 6.25 -8.40
CA GLY A 126 -7.83 5.39 -9.29
C GLY A 126 -8.65 4.20 -9.79
N HIS A 127 -8.33 3.70 -10.98
CA HIS A 127 -8.94 2.49 -11.54
C HIS A 127 -7.96 1.79 -12.48
N PRO A 128 -7.31 0.70 -12.06
CA PRO A 128 -6.57 -0.17 -12.96
C PRO A 128 -7.55 -0.91 -13.88
N MET A 129 -7.35 -0.82 -15.19
CA MET A 129 -8.06 -1.67 -16.15
C MET A 129 -7.32 -3.01 -16.27
N ALA A 130 -7.19 -3.69 -15.16
CA ALA A 130 -6.50 -4.96 -15.00
C ALA A 130 -7.32 -5.87 -14.08
N GLY A 131 -7.18 -7.16 -14.25
CA GLY A 131 -7.84 -8.18 -13.47
C GLY A 131 -7.55 -9.56 -14.02
N SER A 132 -7.93 -10.58 -13.28
CA SER A 132 -7.90 -11.97 -13.73
C SER A 132 -9.17 -12.69 -13.26
N GLU A 133 -9.38 -13.91 -13.76
CA GLU A 133 -10.48 -14.75 -13.30
C GLU A 133 -10.22 -15.38 -11.92
N GLN A 134 -9.00 -15.20 -11.40
CA GLN A 134 -8.61 -15.68 -10.08
C GLN A 134 -9.15 -14.77 -8.98
N LEU A 135 -9.42 -15.34 -7.83
CA LEU A 135 -9.93 -14.64 -6.65
C LEU A 135 -8.92 -14.71 -5.52
N GLY A 136 -9.01 -13.72 -4.61
CA GLY A 136 -8.17 -13.69 -3.42
C GLY A 136 -6.72 -13.31 -3.70
N VAL A 137 -5.91 -13.33 -2.67
CA VAL A 137 -4.48 -13.03 -2.75
C VAL A 137 -3.68 -14.12 -3.46
N GLU A 138 -4.20 -15.34 -3.54
CA GLU A 138 -3.61 -16.46 -4.27
C GLU A 138 -3.49 -16.19 -5.78
N GLY A 139 -4.37 -15.36 -6.30
CA GLY A 139 -4.32 -14.93 -7.71
C GLY A 139 -3.47 -13.69 -7.95
N ALA A 140 -2.94 -13.07 -6.89
CA ALA A 140 -2.18 -11.83 -7.00
C ALA A 140 -0.79 -12.07 -7.63
N THR A 141 -0.37 -11.17 -8.50
CA THR A 141 0.96 -11.19 -9.11
C THR A 141 1.52 -9.77 -9.18
N ALA A 142 2.85 -9.63 -9.12
CA ALA A 142 3.51 -8.32 -9.15
C ALA A 142 3.40 -7.62 -10.52
N ASP A 143 3.21 -8.39 -11.58
CA ASP A 143 3.12 -7.95 -12.97
C ASP A 143 1.69 -7.74 -13.48
N LEU A 144 0.68 -7.86 -12.61
CA LEU A 144 -0.74 -7.72 -13.00
C LEU A 144 -1.04 -6.42 -13.77
N PHE A 145 -0.28 -5.38 -13.51
CA PHE A 145 -0.52 -4.05 -14.06
C PHE A 145 0.37 -3.71 -15.26
N GLU A 146 1.32 -4.58 -15.65
CA GLU A 146 2.21 -4.33 -16.78
C GLU A 146 1.42 -4.16 -18.09
N GLY A 147 1.59 -3.00 -18.72
CA GLY A 147 0.88 -2.63 -19.96
C GLY A 147 -0.61 -2.34 -19.76
N ALA A 148 -1.12 -2.36 -18.56
CA ALA A 148 -2.50 -1.99 -18.28
C ALA A 148 -2.69 -0.46 -18.32
N VAL A 149 -3.91 -0.01 -18.60
CA VAL A 149 -4.29 1.39 -18.43
C VAL A 149 -4.73 1.61 -16.99
N TRP A 150 -4.10 2.57 -16.31
CA TRP A 150 -4.56 2.99 -14.98
C TRP A 150 -5.14 4.41 -15.07
N VAL A 151 -6.44 4.52 -14.88
CA VAL A 151 -7.13 5.82 -14.93
C VAL A 151 -7.01 6.51 -13.57
N LEU A 152 -6.52 7.75 -13.54
CA LEU A 152 -6.56 8.63 -12.37
C LEU A 152 -7.60 9.72 -12.58
N THR A 153 -8.37 10.01 -11.53
CA THR A 153 -9.49 10.95 -11.57
C THR A 153 -9.26 12.06 -10.54
N PRO A 154 -8.40 13.06 -10.84
CA PRO A 154 -8.25 14.23 -10.00
C PRO A 154 -9.53 15.09 -10.07
N VAL A 155 -9.83 15.77 -8.97
CA VAL A 155 -10.95 16.73 -8.86
C VAL A 155 -10.44 18.12 -8.49
N THR A 156 -11.29 19.12 -8.57
CA THR A 156 -10.96 20.46 -8.07
C THR A 156 -10.60 20.37 -6.59
N GLY A 157 -9.40 20.83 -6.22
CA GLY A 157 -8.89 20.72 -4.85
C GLY A 157 -7.91 19.57 -4.62
N THR A 158 -7.73 18.65 -5.58
CA THR A 158 -6.68 17.63 -5.51
C THR A 158 -5.30 18.26 -5.33
N GLY A 159 -4.55 17.83 -4.32
CA GLY A 159 -3.20 18.30 -4.05
C GLY A 159 -2.21 17.83 -5.14
N SER A 160 -1.47 18.76 -5.73
CA SER A 160 -0.51 18.45 -6.82
C SER A 160 0.54 17.42 -6.44
N ASP A 161 1.06 17.50 -5.21
CA ASP A 161 2.11 16.62 -4.72
C ASP A 161 1.58 15.20 -4.48
N HIS A 162 0.35 15.10 -3.95
CA HIS A 162 -0.32 13.81 -3.75
C HIS A 162 -0.68 13.16 -5.09
N PHE A 163 -1.14 13.96 -6.07
CA PHE A 163 -1.36 13.45 -7.43
C PHE A 163 -0.05 12.94 -8.05
N ALA A 164 1.03 13.72 -7.94
CA ALA A 164 2.32 13.31 -8.47
C ALA A 164 2.84 12.02 -7.81
N THR A 165 2.61 11.84 -6.50
CA THR A 165 2.95 10.61 -5.78
C THR A 165 2.18 9.41 -6.35
N VAL A 166 0.85 9.52 -6.50
CA VAL A 166 0.03 8.43 -7.04
C VAL A 166 0.43 8.11 -8.49
N ASP A 167 0.60 9.14 -9.35
CA ASP A 167 0.99 8.96 -10.75
C ASP A 167 2.36 8.26 -10.88
N ALA A 168 3.35 8.68 -10.08
CA ALA A 168 4.68 8.09 -10.08
C ALA A 168 4.64 6.61 -9.66
N VAL A 169 3.91 6.28 -8.59
CA VAL A 169 3.80 4.90 -8.09
C VAL A 169 3.07 4.02 -9.10
N VAL A 170 1.96 4.47 -9.67
CA VAL A 170 1.20 3.69 -10.65
C VAL A 170 2.04 3.42 -11.90
N ARG A 171 2.76 4.43 -12.42
CA ARG A 171 3.69 4.24 -13.56
C ARG A 171 4.82 3.26 -13.24
N SER A 172 5.25 3.19 -12.00
CA SER A 172 6.30 2.23 -11.61
C SER A 172 5.86 0.77 -11.69
N PHE A 173 4.56 0.51 -11.76
CA PHE A 173 3.99 -0.82 -12.02
C PHE A 173 3.97 -1.20 -13.50
N GLY A 174 4.42 -0.32 -14.41
CA GLY A 174 4.36 -0.53 -15.86
C GLY A 174 2.99 -0.23 -16.49
N ALA A 175 2.12 0.48 -15.76
CA ALA A 175 0.80 0.88 -16.20
C ALA A 175 0.82 2.17 -17.03
#